data_95bafca82c174d4e3780d1613bf8254b
#
_entry.id   95bafca82c174d4e3780d1613bf8254b
#
_cell.length_a   1.000
_cell.length_b   1.000
_cell.length_c   1.000
_cell.angle_alpha   90.00
_cell.angle_beta   90.00
_cell.angle_gamma   90.00
#
_symmetry.space_group_name_H-M   'P 1'
#
loop_
_entity.id
_entity.type
_entity.pdbx_description
1 polymer ?
#
loop_
_entity_poly.entity_id
_entity_poly.type
_entity_poly.pdbx_seq_one_letter_code
_entity_poly.pdbx_strand_id
1 'polypeptide(L)'
;MHAFALSRFLFWFILFFLVALAARPWLERALVAYRAEPREVTARGNLAADEQTTIAIFDAASPSVVYITTTGRVLDLITRDVTEVRRGTGSGVIWDERGHVVTNHHVIEGVQGAYVRMSDQRNYDAVLVGASPEHDLAVLRIDAPSAKLRAVALGSSRDLKVGQKVVAIGNPFGLDYTLTTGVISALNRTIPTESGGVIEQLIQTDAAINPGNSGGPLIDSAGRMIGINTAIFSPSGSSAGIGFAVPVDTVNRIVPQLIAYGRYMRPTLGIAADDDLSKRVLGEVGLSGILVLKVEQGSPAAKAGLQPVRVARNGDLILGDVILALDGSPVASLNALITLLEGHAVGDRVVLTVHRNGSEVQVPVQLGLGPRATGS
;
A
#
# COMPACT_ATOMS: atom_id res chain seq x y z
N MET A 1 -32.34 -51.13 77.39
CA MET A 1 -31.49 -51.50 76.22
C MET A 1 -31.92 -50.89 74.90
N HIS A 2 -33.15 -50.45 74.64
CA HIS A 2 -33.62 -49.93 73.33
C HIS A 2 -33.17 -48.48 73.02
N ALA A 3 -32.98 -47.63 74.04
CA ALA A 3 -32.57 -46.22 73.76
C ALA A 3 -31.15 -46.09 73.20
N PHE A 4 -30.22 -46.97 73.63
CA PHE A 4 -28.81 -46.97 73.08
C PHE A 4 -28.68 -47.46 71.62
N ALA A 5 -29.58 -48.36 71.22
CA ALA A 5 -29.58 -48.85 69.82
C ALA A 5 -30.12 -47.80 68.84
N LEU A 6 -31.16 -47.04 69.30
CA LEU A 6 -31.75 -45.99 68.45
C LEU A 6 -30.80 -44.79 68.22
N SER A 7 -30.04 -44.39 69.29
CA SER A 7 -29.07 -43.32 69.18
C SER A 7 -27.91 -43.67 68.24
N ARG A 8 -27.41 -44.92 68.24
CA ARG A 8 -26.37 -45.41 67.33
C ARG A 8 -26.91 -45.49 65.90
N PHE A 9 -28.14 -45.92 65.68
CA PHE A 9 -28.72 -45.92 64.33
C PHE A 9 -28.89 -44.52 63.81
N LEU A 10 -29.40 -43.59 64.64
CA LEU A 10 -29.52 -42.19 64.23
C LEU A 10 -28.17 -41.53 63.90
N PHE A 11 -27.13 -41.84 64.72
CA PHE A 11 -25.78 -41.37 64.48
C PHE A 11 -25.24 -41.88 63.13
N TRP A 12 -25.35 -43.15 62.80
CA TRP A 12 -24.87 -43.71 61.53
C TRP A 12 -25.67 -43.23 60.32
N PHE A 13 -26.99 -43.00 60.54
CA PHE A 13 -27.85 -42.42 59.48
C PHE A 13 -27.48 -40.99 59.18
N ILE A 14 -27.23 -40.14 60.17
CA ILE A 14 -26.77 -38.78 59.99
C ILE A 14 -25.39 -38.76 59.33
N LEU A 15 -24.48 -39.59 59.78
CA LEU A 15 -23.14 -39.70 59.21
C LEU A 15 -23.21 -40.12 57.73
N PHE A 16 -24.02 -41.13 57.41
CA PHE A 16 -24.21 -41.55 56.02
C PHE A 16 -24.80 -40.43 55.17
N PHE A 17 -25.80 -39.72 55.74
CA PHE A 17 -26.40 -38.57 54.99
C PHE A 17 -25.40 -37.46 54.75
N LEU A 18 -24.55 -37.12 55.70
CA LEU A 18 -23.50 -36.10 55.55
C LEU A 18 -22.44 -36.55 54.58
N VAL A 19 -22.02 -37.82 54.60
CA VAL A 19 -21.08 -38.36 53.60
C VAL A 19 -21.70 -38.38 52.22
N ALA A 20 -22.94 -38.73 52.02
CA ALA A 20 -23.65 -38.71 50.76
C ALA A 20 -23.80 -37.28 50.24
N LEU A 21 -24.07 -36.30 51.11
CA LEU A 21 -24.12 -34.88 50.76
C LEU A 21 -22.73 -34.35 50.33
N ALA A 22 -21.68 -34.73 51.05
CA ALA A 22 -20.30 -34.38 50.73
C ALA A 22 -19.80 -35.05 49.42
N ALA A 23 -20.24 -36.29 49.14
CA ALA A 23 -19.91 -37.03 47.93
C ALA A 23 -20.69 -36.58 46.69
N ARG A 24 -21.85 -35.92 46.88
CA ARG A 24 -22.74 -35.49 45.81
C ARG A 24 -22.01 -34.69 44.68
N PRO A 25 -21.20 -33.66 44.96
CA PRO A 25 -20.52 -32.92 43.92
C PRO A 25 -19.49 -33.76 43.14
N TRP A 26 -18.89 -34.77 43.79
CA TRP A 26 -17.99 -35.70 43.16
C TRP A 26 -18.71 -36.69 42.24
N LEU A 27 -19.88 -37.19 42.71
CA LEU A 27 -20.72 -38.07 41.91
C LEU A 27 -21.30 -37.34 40.69
N GLU A 28 -21.77 -36.10 40.86
CA GLU A 28 -22.26 -35.28 39.74
C GLU A 28 -21.16 -35.03 38.72
N ARG A 29 -19.94 -34.69 39.16
CA ARG A 29 -18.78 -34.55 38.26
C ARG A 29 -18.42 -35.86 37.56
N ALA A 30 -18.41 -36.96 38.24
CA ALA A 30 -18.14 -38.27 37.66
C ALA A 30 -19.20 -38.68 36.62
N LEU A 31 -20.48 -38.41 36.93
CA LEU A 31 -21.58 -38.64 35.98
C LEU A 31 -21.50 -37.76 34.75
N VAL A 32 -21.14 -36.47 34.91
CA VAL A 32 -20.93 -35.55 33.79
C VAL A 32 -19.71 -35.99 32.93
N ALA A 33 -18.61 -36.37 33.60
CA ALA A 33 -17.42 -36.87 32.90
C ALA A 33 -17.68 -38.19 32.13
N TYR A 34 -18.47 -39.09 32.70
CA TYR A 34 -18.85 -40.36 32.06
C TYR A 34 -19.77 -40.14 30.85
N ARG A 35 -20.59 -39.08 30.87
CA ARG A 35 -21.51 -38.73 29.75
C ARG A 35 -20.91 -37.73 28.76
N ALA A 36 -19.68 -37.26 28.99
CA ALA A 36 -19.00 -36.34 28.11
C ALA A 36 -18.45 -37.09 26.88
N GLU A 37 -19.27 -37.23 25.86
CA GLU A 37 -18.88 -37.77 24.56
C GLU A 37 -18.59 -36.63 23.58
N PRO A 38 -17.60 -36.80 22.67
CA PRO A 38 -17.39 -35.86 21.56
C PRO A 38 -18.70 -35.74 20.76
N ARG A 39 -19.03 -34.49 20.38
CA ARG A 39 -20.18 -34.26 19.50
C ARG A 39 -19.84 -34.71 18.09
N GLU A 40 -20.81 -35.17 17.32
CA GLU A 40 -20.64 -35.50 15.92
C GLU A 40 -20.20 -34.28 15.11
N VAL A 41 -19.12 -34.42 14.31
CA VAL A 41 -18.61 -33.41 13.41
C VAL A 41 -18.96 -33.87 12.00
N THR A 42 -19.91 -33.17 11.40
CA THR A 42 -20.36 -33.45 10.04
C THR A 42 -19.56 -32.65 9.03
N ALA A 43 -19.07 -33.29 7.98
CA ALA A 43 -18.40 -32.62 6.87
C ALA A 43 -19.36 -31.64 6.17
N ARG A 44 -18.83 -30.47 5.78
CA ARG A 44 -19.61 -29.37 5.20
C ARG A 44 -20.32 -29.75 3.88
N GLY A 45 -19.73 -30.62 3.06
CA GLY A 45 -20.17 -30.91 1.70
C GLY A 45 -19.52 -29.98 0.65
N ASN A 46 -20.21 -29.73 -0.47
CA ASN A 46 -19.65 -28.92 -1.56
C ASN A 46 -19.56 -27.43 -1.18
N LEU A 47 -18.49 -26.78 -1.67
CA LEU A 47 -18.27 -25.35 -1.52
C LEU A 47 -19.19 -24.56 -2.48
N ALA A 48 -19.60 -23.36 -2.06
CA ALA A 48 -20.33 -22.43 -2.93
C ALA A 48 -19.42 -21.89 -4.06
N ALA A 49 -20.01 -21.43 -5.15
CA ALA A 49 -19.24 -20.99 -6.32
C ALA A 49 -18.29 -19.81 -6.04
N ASP A 50 -18.69 -18.88 -5.17
CA ASP A 50 -17.88 -17.73 -4.76
C ASP A 50 -16.70 -18.16 -3.86
N GLU A 51 -16.88 -19.18 -3.03
CA GLU A 51 -15.81 -19.77 -2.23
C GLU A 51 -14.79 -20.47 -3.12
N GLN A 52 -15.26 -21.27 -4.10
CA GLN A 52 -14.39 -21.92 -5.08
C GLN A 52 -13.57 -20.89 -5.87
N THR A 53 -14.19 -19.78 -6.27
CA THR A 53 -13.50 -18.69 -6.96
C THR A 53 -12.41 -18.06 -6.08
N THR A 54 -12.72 -17.77 -4.82
CA THR A 54 -11.75 -17.18 -3.88
C THR A 54 -10.56 -18.11 -3.64
N ILE A 55 -10.81 -19.42 -3.49
CA ILE A 55 -9.76 -20.43 -3.34
C ILE A 55 -8.89 -20.49 -4.59
N ALA A 56 -9.51 -20.54 -5.78
CA ALA A 56 -8.78 -20.59 -7.05
C ALA A 56 -7.88 -19.35 -7.26
N ILE A 57 -8.36 -18.15 -6.88
CA ILE A 57 -7.56 -16.90 -6.90
C ILE A 57 -6.36 -17.03 -5.96
N PHE A 58 -6.58 -17.52 -4.74
CA PHE A 58 -5.52 -17.70 -3.76
C PHE A 58 -4.45 -18.67 -4.23
N ASP A 59 -4.85 -19.84 -4.72
CA ASP A 59 -3.93 -20.88 -5.21
C ASP A 59 -3.10 -20.38 -6.41
N ALA A 60 -3.70 -19.57 -7.27
CA ALA A 60 -3.03 -19.03 -8.45
C ALA A 60 -2.05 -17.89 -8.09
N ALA A 61 -2.43 -17.00 -7.17
CA ALA A 61 -1.70 -15.75 -6.89
C ALA A 61 -0.67 -15.90 -5.75
N SER A 62 -0.94 -16.72 -4.72
CA SER A 62 -0.07 -16.85 -3.54
C SER A 62 1.38 -17.25 -3.88
N PRO A 63 1.70 -18.09 -4.90
CA PRO A 63 3.10 -18.38 -5.23
C PRO A 63 3.90 -17.17 -5.74
N SER A 64 3.22 -16.11 -6.17
CA SER A 64 3.86 -14.86 -6.59
C SER A 64 4.10 -13.89 -5.43
N VAL A 65 3.55 -14.18 -4.24
CA VAL A 65 3.66 -13.33 -3.05
C VAL A 65 4.84 -13.81 -2.20
N VAL A 66 5.65 -12.88 -1.76
CA VAL A 66 6.82 -13.16 -0.93
C VAL A 66 6.74 -12.44 0.41
N TYR A 67 7.43 -12.99 1.39
CA TYR A 67 7.68 -12.33 2.66
C TYR A 67 9.00 -11.56 2.61
N ILE A 68 9.01 -10.34 3.12
CA ILE A 68 10.20 -9.49 3.20
C ILE A 68 10.52 -9.24 4.66
N THR A 69 11.76 -9.53 5.03
CA THR A 69 12.34 -9.18 6.34
C THR A 69 13.46 -8.17 6.11
N THR A 70 13.41 -7.08 6.84
CA THR A 70 14.43 -6.05 6.78
C THR A 70 15.28 -6.07 8.05
N THR A 71 16.55 -5.76 7.89
CA THR A 71 17.51 -5.78 8.98
C THR A 71 18.23 -4.44 9.11
N GLY A 72 18.65 -4.15 10.33
CA GLY A 72 19.49 -3.02 10.66
C GLY A 72 20.63 -3.46 11.57
N ARG A 73 21.73 -2.71 11.58
CA ARG A 73 22.85 -2.96 12.47
C ARG A 73 22.71 -2.10 13.71
N VAL A 74 22.84 -2.72 14.87
CA VAL A 74 22.95 -2.04 16.16
C VAL A 74 24.36 -2.24 16.70
N LEU A 75 25.05 -1.13 16.95
CA LEU A 75 26.34 -1.16 17.62
C LEU A 75 26.11 -1.22 19.13
N ASP A 76 26.53 -2.29 19.77
CA ASP A 76 26.65 -2.32 21.22
C ASP A 76 27.82 -1.44 21.64
N LEU A 77 27.55 -0.35 22.32
CA LEU A 77 28.57 0.62 22.76
C LEU A 77 29.50 0.07 23.82
N ILE A 78 29.14 -1.02 24.50
CA ILE A 78 29.96 -1.65 25.57
C ILE A 78 30.88 -2.70 24.96
N THR A 79 30.32 -3.63 24.15
CA THR A 79 31.11 -4.71 23.55
C THR A 79 31.79 -4.29 22.24
N ARG A 80 31.33 -3.19 21.61
CA ARG A 80 31.67 -2.73 20.26
C ARG A 80 31.32 -3.73 19.16
N ASP A 81 30.46 -4.71 19.48
CA ASP A 81 29.97 -5.66 18.51
C ASP A 81 28.83 -5.05 17.69
N VAL A 82 28.82 -5.35 16.40
CA VAL A 82 27.74 -4.97 15.49
C VAL A 82 26.81 -6.17 15.34
N THR A 83 25.61 -6.06 15.91
CA THR A 83 24.60 -7.11 15.81
C THR A 83 23.55 -6.71 14.77
N GLU A 84 23.23 -7.64 13.87
CA GLU A 84 22.13 -7.48 12.92
C GLU A 84 20.81 -7.81 13.62
N VAL A 85 19.87 -6.84 13.62
CA VAL A 85 18.55 -6.98 14.25
C VAL A 85 17.46 -6.80 13.20
N ARG A 86 16.37 -7.55 13.32
CA ARG A 86 15.19 -7.36 12.49
C ARG A 86 14.58 -5.99 12.79
N ARG A 87 14.27 -5.22 11.74
CA ARG A 87 13.68 -3.89 11.86
C ARG A 87 12.23 -3.84 11.40
N GLY A 88 11.88 -4.55 10.35
CA GLY A 88 10.55 -4.54 9.78
C GLY A 88 10.23 -5.81 9.01
N THR A 89 8.97 -5.95 8.69
CA THR A 89 8.45 -7.05 7.87
C THR A 89 7.37 -6.52 6.94
N GLY A 90 7.25 -7.13 5.77
CA GLY A 90 6.22 -6.82 4.80
C GLY A 90 6.07 -7.94 3.80
N SER A 91 5.23 -7.71 2.84
CA SER A 91 5.06 -8.57 1.67
C SER A 91 5.67 -7.94 0.43
N GLY A 92 5.81 -8.72 -0.62
CA GLY A 92 6.15 -8.27 -1.95
C GLY A 92 5.53 -9.19 -2.99
N VAL A 93 5.63 -8.79 -4.25
CA VAL A 93 5.20 -9.59 -5.39
C VAL A 93 6.36 -9.83 -6.34
N ILE A 94 6.52 -11.07 -6.82
CA ILE A 94 7.47 -11.39 -7.88
C ILE A 94 6.98 -10.72 -9.15
N TRP A 95 7.81 -9.81 -9.69
CA TRP A 95 7.47 -9.01 -10.86
C TRP A 95 7.79 -9.71 -12.16
N ASP A 96 8.94 -10.39 -12.21
CA ASP A 96 9.42 -11.06 -13.41
C ASP A 96 10.29 -12.30 -13.08
N GLU A 97 10.66 -13.03 -14.13
CA GLU A 97 11.50 -14.22 -14.05
C GLU A 97 13.00 -13.90 -13.82
N ARG A 98 13.36 -12.61 -13.70
CA ARG A 98 14.73 -12.14 -13.42
C ARG A 98 14.99 -11.91 -11.95
N GLY A 99 13.98 -12.15 -11.10
CA GLY A 99 14.07 -12.02 -9.66
C GLY A 99 13.77 -10.63 -9.13
N HIS A 100 13.13 -9.76 -9.92
CA HIS A 100 12.63 -8.50 -9.39
C HIS A 100 11.39 -8.73 -8.53
N VAL A 101 11.39 -8.12 -7.35
CA VAL A 101 10.31 -8.15 -6.37
C VAL A 101 9.88 -6.73 -6.12
N VAL A 102 8.59 -6.45 -6.31
CA VAL A 102 7.99 -5.15 -6.01
C VAL A 102 7.41 -5.17 -4.61
N THR A 103 7.63 -4.11 -3.86
CA THR A 103 7.11 -3.90 -2.51
C THR A 103 6.87 -2.41 -2.27
N ASN A 104 6.43 -2.03 -1.07
CA ASN A 104 6.34 -0.62 -0.70
C ASN A 104 7.71 -0.05 -0.28
N HIS A 105 7.89 1.26 -0.50
CA HIS A 105 9.07 1.98 -0.06
C HIS A 105 9.22 1.95 1.46
N HIS A 106 8.14 2.21 2.22
CA HIS A 106 8.17 2.22 3.68
C HIS A 106 8.59 0.87 4.29
N VAL A 107 8.42 -0.26 3.58
CA VAL A 107 8.89 -1.59 4.04
C VAL A 107 10.41 -1.65 4.10
N ILE A 108 11.10 -0.93 3.20
CA ILE A 108 12.56 -0.97 3.04
C ILE A 108 13.25 0.34 3.44
N GLU A 109 12.53 1.31 3.94
CA GLU A 109 13.07 2.62 4.30
C GLU A 109 14.01 2.52 5.51
N GLY A 110 15.20 3.13 5.39
CA GLY A 110 16.19 3.19 6.47
C GLY A 110 16.82 1.86 6.88
N VAL A 111 16.69 0.79 6.05
CA VAL A 111 17.25 -0.53 6.34
C VAL A 111 18.60 -0.72 5.68
N GLN A 112 19.43 -1.59 6.27
CA GLN A 112 20.78 -1.90 5.76
C GLN A 112 20.83 -3.22 5.00
N GLY A 113 19.86 -4.10 5.20
CA GLY A 113 19.74 -5.37 4.51
C GLY A 113 18.28 -5.82 4.40
N ALA A 114 18.01 -6.65 3.42
CA ALA A 114 16.70 -7.24 3.23
C ALA A 114 16.82 -8.71 2.79
N TYR A 115 15.91 -9.53 3.24
CA TYR A 115 15.77 -10.93 2.84
C TYR A 115 14.36 -11.17 2.33
N VAL A 116 14.26 -11.90 1.23
CA VAL A 116 13.00 -12.33 0.66
C VAL A 116 12.83 -13.82 0.89
N ARG A 117 11.72 -14.22 1.52
CA ARG A 117 11.32 -15.62 1.66
C ARG A 117 10.24 -15.94 0.66
N MET A 118 10.48 -16.94 -0.17
CA MET A 118 9.55 -17.41 -1.17
C MET A 118 8.64 -18.55 -0.63
N SER A 119 7.70 -18.99 -1.45
CA SER A 119 6.76 -20.09 -1.14
C SER A 119 7.46 -21.41 -0.77
N ASP A 120 8.69 -21.62 -1.23
CA ASP A 120 9.51 -22.81 -0.89
C ASP A 120 10.20 -22.70 0.49
N GLN A 121 9.86 -21.68 1.28
CA GLN A 121 10.41 -21.37 2.61
C GLN A 121 11.91 -21.05 2.61
N ARG A 122 12.54 -20.82 1.46
CA ARG A 122 13.93 -20.40 1.35
C ARG A 122 14.04 -18.89 1.42
N ASN A 123 15.08 -18.45 2.14
CA ASN A 123 15.47 -17.04 2.19
C ASN A 123 16.48 -16.75 1.09
N TYR A 124 16.29 -15.63 0.43
CA TYR A 124 17.21 -15.09 -0.58
C TYR A 124 17.62 -13.68 -0.15
N ASP A 125 18.92 -13.38 -0.23
CA ASP A 125 19.41 -12.02 -0.05
C ASP A 125 18.77 -11.11 -1.11
N ALA A 126 18.32 -9.96 -0.68
CA ALA A 126 17.67 -9.01 -1.56
C ALA A 126 18.44 -7.70 -1.63
N VAL A 127 18.67 -7.22 -2.84
CA VAL A 127 19.35 -5.96 -3.10
C VAL A 127 18.36 -4.95 -3.62
N LEU A 128 18.39 -3.72 -3.09
CA LEU A 128 17.59 -2.62 -3.61
C LEU A 128 18.04 -2.25 -5.02
N VAL A 129 17.12 -2.31 -5.98
CA VAL A 129 17.33 -1.90 -7.36
C VAL A 129 16.96 -0.43 -7.54
N GLY A 130 15.84 0.01 -6.97
CA GLY A 130 15.38 1.37 -7.03
C GLY A 130 14.12 1.60 -6.20
N ALA A 131 13.84 2.86 -5.92
CA ALA A 131 12.67 3.27 -5.15
C ALA A 131 12.05 4.58 -5.65
N SER A 132 10.77 4.74 -5.36
CA SER A 132 9.96 5.95 -5.58
C SER A 132 9.16 6.24 -4.32
N PRO A 133 9.71 7.03 -3.38
CA PRO A 133 9.05 7.38 -2.13
C PRO A 133 7.68 8.05 -2.33
N GLU A 134 7.57 8.90 -3.35
CA GLU A 134 6.34 9.63 -3.70
C GLU A 134 5.19 8.72 -4.14
N HIS A 135 5.48 7.48 -4.52
CA HIS A 135 4.47 6.48 -4.90
C HIS A 135 4.44 5.31 -3.92
N ASP A 136 5.26 5.36 -2.87
CA ASP A 136 5.47 4.26 -1.91
C ASP A 136 5.80 2.92 -2.60
N LEU A 137 6.68 2.94 -3.61
CA LEU A 137 7.11 1.76 -4.36
C LEU A 137 8.61 1.55 -4.26
N ALA A 138 9.02 0.30 -4.18
CA ALA A 138 10.41 -0.13 -4.26
C ALA A 138 10.54 -1.43 -5.05
N VAL A 139 11.69 -1.62 -5.67
CA VAL A 139 12.06 -2.84 -6.38
C VAL A 139 13.30 -3.42 -5.73
N LEU A 140 13.17 -4.66 -5.29
CA LEU A 140 14.28 -5.47 -4.82
C LEU A 140 14.65 -6.48 -5.91
N ARG A 141 15.87 -7.01 -5.86
CA ARG A 141 16.33 -8.13 -6.69
C ARG A 141 16.83 -9.25 -5.82
N ILE A 142 16.40 -10.47 -6.13
CA ILE A 142 16.87 -11.70 -5.54
C ILE A 142 17.54 -12.58 -6.60
N ASP A 143 18.52 -13.37 -6.19
CA ASP A 143 19.13 -14.38 -7.03
C ASP A 143 18.51 -15.75 -6.72
N ALA A 144 17.38 -16.02 -7.37
CA ALA A 144 16.63 -17.26 -7.24
C ALA A 144 16.50 -17.96 -8.59
N PRO A 145 16.43 -19.31 -8.64
CA PRO A 145 16.22 -20.04 -9.90
C PRO A 145 14.94 -19.58 -10.61
N SER A 146 15.02 -19.23 -11.89
CA SER A 146 13.91 -18.71 -12.69
C SER A 146 12.68 -19.65 -12.69
N ALA A 147 12.89 -20.96 -12.68
CA ALA A 147 11.82 -21.95 -12.59
C ALA A 147 10.95 -21.85 -11.32
N LYS A 148 11.40 -21.12 -10.29
CA LYS A 148 10.66 -20.88 -9.05
C LYS A 148 10.01 -19.49 -9.01
N LEU A 149 10.39 -18.61 -9.92
CA LEU A 149 9.88 -17.24 -9.99
C LEU A 149 8.56 -17.24 -10.77
N ARG A 150 7.46 -17.06 -10.07
CA ARG A 150 6.14 -16.92 -10.66
C ARG A 150 5.73 -15.46 -10.62
N ALA A 151 5.85 -14.78 -11.76
CA ALA A 151 5.39 -13.41 -11.89
C ALA A 151 3.89 -13.32 -11.69
N VAL A 152 3.44 -12.28 -10.95
CA VAL A 152 2.01 -12.01 -10.76
C VAL A 152 1.36 -11.58 -12.08
N ALA A 153 0.15 -12.08 -12.36
CA ALA A 153 -0.62 -11.62 -13.51
C ALA A 153 -1.14 -10.20 -13.28
N LEU A 154 -0.91 -9.29 -14.24
CA LEU A 154 -1.36 -7.90 -14.15
C LEU A 154 -2.75 -7.73 -14.74
N GLY A 155 -3.62 -7.01 -14.05
CA GLY A 155 -4.88 -6.47 -14.54
C GLY A 155 -4.74 -5.04 -15.05
N SER A 156 -5.84 -4.29 -15.01
CA SER A 156 -5.86 -2.83 -15.24
C SER A 156 -6.58 -2.14 -14.09
N SER A 157 -6.12 -0.95 -13.74
CA SER A 157 -6.76 -0.08 -12.75
C SER A 157 -7.55 1.09 -13.37
N ARG A 158 -7.64 1.19 -14.71
CA ARG A 158 -8.26 2.32 -15.41
C ARG A 158 -9.77 2.31 -15.38
N ASP A 159 -10.38 1.13 -15.41
CA ASP A 159 -11.82 0.91 -15.52
C ASP A 159 -12.44 0.32 -14.27
N LEU A 160 -11.73 0.41 -13.15
CA LEU A 160 -12.23 -0.07 -11.85
C LEU A 160 -13.49 0.68 -11.42
N LYS A 161 -14.37 -0.05 -10.74
CA LYS A 161 -15.63 0.50 -10.23
C LYS A 161 -15.79 0.21 -8.75
N VAL A 162 -16.34 1.15 -8.02
CA VAL A 162 -16.74 0.96 -6.63
C VAL A 162 -17.72 -0.21 -6.53
N GLY A 163 -17.52 -1.09 -5.55
CA GLY A 163 -18.30 -2.31 -5.38
C GLY A 163 -17.71 -3.55 -6.07
N GLN A 164 -16.65 -3.45 -6.91
CA GLN A 164 -15.95 -4.62 -7.43
C GLN A 164 -15.29 -5.40 -6.30
N LYS A 165 -15.45 -6.74 -6.31
CA LYS A 165 -14.80 -7.64 -5.35
C LYS A 165 -13.29 -7.62 -5.54
N VAL A 166 -12.58 -7.64 -4.43
CA VAL A 166 -11.12 -7.71 -4.37
C VAL A 166 -10.66 -8.68 -3.31
N VAL A 167 -9.45 -9.17 -3.50
CA VAL A 167 -8.74 -10.07 -2.57
C VAL A 167 -7.38 -9.46 -2.31
N ALA A 168 -7.06 -9.21 -1.05
CA ALA A 168 -5.72 -8.81 -0.64
C ALA A 168 -4.97 -10.03 -0.09
N ILE A 169 -3.77 -10.27 -0.59
CA ILE A 169 -2.91 -11.38 -0.17
C ILE A 169 -1.63 -10.81 0.43
N GLY A 170 -1.15 -11.43 1.50
CA GLY A 170 0.12 -11.11 2.13
C GLY A 170 0.73 -12.32 2.82
N ASN A 171 1.97 -12.13 3.29
CA ASN A 171 2.68 -13.12 4.09
C ASN A 171 3.29 -12.44 5.33
N PRO A 172 2.48 -12.06 6.33
CA PRO A 172 2.91 -11.17 7.43
C PRO A 172 3.99 -11.74 8.33
N PHE A 173 4.11 -13.06 8.41
CA PHE A 173 5.05 -13.72 9.34
C PHE A 173 6.05 -14.64 8.63
N GLY A 174 5.97 -14.74 7.30
CA GLY A 174 6.81 -15.67 6.54
C GLY A 174 6.53 -17.15 6.82
N LEU A 175 5.44 -17.47 7.50
CA LEU A 175 5.01 -18.84 7.82
C LEU A 175 3.98 -19.31 6.80
N ASP A 176 2.87 -18.57 6.70
CA ASP A 176 1.76 -18.85 5.80
C ASP A 176 1.19 -17.56 5.21
N TYR A 177 0.55 -17.70 4.06
CA TYR A 177 -0.15 -16.59 3.42
C TYR A 177 -1.42 -16.26 4.16
N THR A 178 -1.75 -14.97 4.21
CA THR A 178 -3.05 -14.47 4.65
C THR A 178 -3.83 -13.93 3.46
N LEU A 179 -5.12 -14.20 3.46
CA LEU A 179 -6.06 -13.69 2.49
C LEU A 179 -7.13 -12.91 3.20
N THR A 180 -7.42 -11.72 2.71
CA THR A 180 -8.60 -10.94 3.11
C THR A 180 -9.41 -10.56 1.88
N THR A 181 -10.74 -10.54 2.01
CA THR A 181 -11.66 -10.19 0.92
C THR A 181 -12.38 -8.91 1.24
N GLY A 182 -12.74 -8.17 0.21
CA GLY A 182 -13.51 -6.94 0.32
C GLY A 182 -13.98 -6.47 -1.05
N VAL A 183 -14.25 -5.17 -1.12
CA VAL A 183 -14.62 -4.48 -2.35
C VAL A 183 -13.78 -3.21 -2.53
N ILE A 184 -13.77 -2.67 -3.73
CA ILE A 184 -13.31 -1.31 -3.97
C ILE A 184 -14.32 -0.36 -3.34
N SER A 185 -13.88 0.39 -2.32
CA SER A 185 -14.74 1.32 -1.57
C SER A 185 -14.74 2.72 -2.19
N ALA A 186 -13.60 3.14 -2.77
CA ALA A 186 -13.45 4.41 -3.49
C ALA A 186 -12.23 4.37 -4.40
N LEU A 187 -12.15 5.35 -5.29
CA LEU A 187 -11.04 5.55 -6.23
C LEU A 187 -10.46 6.96 -6.08
N ASN A 188 -9.26 7.17 -6.61
CA ASN A 188 -8.57 8.46 -6.63
C ASN A 188 -8.42 9.10 -5.24
N ARG A 189 -8.06 8.28 -4.23
CA ARG A 189 -7.81 8.77 -2.88
C ARG A 189 -6.39 9.31 -2.75
N THR A 190 -6.25 10.35 -1.94
CA THR A 190 -4.96 10.94 -1.55
C THR A 190 -4.79 10.77 -0.05
N ILE A 191 -3.62 10.30 0.37
CA ILE A 191 -3.27 10.14 1.78
C ILE A 191 -1.93 10.83 2.07
N PRO A 192 -1.77 11.46 3.25
CA PRO A 192 -0.48 11.97 3.67
C PRO A 192 0.50 10.83 3.98
N THR A 193 1.80 11.07 3.73
CA THR A 193 2.89 10.19 4.18
C THR A 193 3.48 10.68 5.50
N GLU A 194 4.13 9.80 6.25
CA GLU A 194 4.84 10.18 7.48
C GLU A 194 5.99 11.17 7.21
N SER A 195 6.56 11.15 6.02
CA SER A 195 7.60 12.07 5.56
C SER A 195 7.09 13.48 5.17
N GLY A 196 5.79 13.74 5.31
CA GLY A 196 5.17 15.04 5.01
C GLY A 196 4.77 15.22 3.52
N GLY A 197 4.90 14.18 2.69
CA GLY A 197 4.38 14.13 1.33
C GLY A 197 2.94 13.64 1.27
N VAL A 198 2.46 13.37 0.05
CA VAL A 198 1.16 12.71 -0.20
C VAL A 198 1.34 11.61 -1.24
N ILE A 199 0.56 10.53 -1.11
CA ILE A 199 0.41 9.52 -2.17
C ILE A 199 -0.97 9.71 -2.77
N GLU A 200 -1.02 9.84 -4.08
CA GLU A 200 -2.25 10.17 -4.81
C GLU A 200 -2.81 8.99 -5.59
N GLN A 201 -4.03 9.14 -6.09
CA GLN A 201 -4.72 8.20 -6.98
C GLN A 201 -4.92 6.80 -6.40
N LEU A 202 -4.89 6.63 -5.09
CA LEU A 202 -5.00 5.32 -4.46
C LEU A 202 -6.40 4.70 -4.63
N ILE A 203 -6.41 3.38 -4.72
CA ILE A 203 -7.61 2.55 -4.58
C ILE A 203 -7.89 2.40 -3.09
N GLN A 204 -9.12 2.72 -2.65
CA GLN A 204 -9.59 2.41 -1.30
C GLN A 204 -10.35 1.09 -1.29
N THR A 205 -10.10 0.26 -0.29
CA THR A 205 -10.80 -1.03 -0.08
C THR A 205 -11.15 -1.24 1.39
N ASP A 206 -12.19 -2.02 1.64
CA ASP A 206 -12.55 -2.53 2.98
C ASP A 206 -11.97 -3.93 3.24
N ALA A 207 -11.30 -4.56 2.27
CA ALA A 207 -10.45 -5.71 2.54
C ALA A 207 -9.45 -5.35 3.65
N ALA A 208 -9.33 -6.20 4.68
CA ALA A 208 -8.50 -5.87 5.82
C ALA A 208 -7.02 -5.79 5.45
N ILE A 209 -6.49 -4.56 5.40
CA ILE A 209 -5.05 -4.29 5.26
C ILE A 209 -4.48 -4.11 6.66
N ASN A 210 -3.41 -4.83 6.96
CA ASN A 210 -2.73 -4.82 8.25
C ASN A 210 -1.23 -4.89 8.04
N PRO A 211 -0.41 -4.52 9.05
CA PRO A 211 1.03 -4.74 9.00
C PRO A 211 1.36 -6.17 8.58
N GLY A 212 2.12 -6.29 7.50
CA GLY A 212 2.54 -7.58 6.92
C GLY A 212 1.87 -7.94 5.59
N ASN A 213 0.70 -7.40 5.23
CA ASN A 213 0.21 -7.51 3.85
C ASN A 213 0.51 -6.26 2.99
N SER A 214 1.11 -5.21 3.58
CA SER A 214 1.70 -4.09 2.83
C SER A 214 2.79 -4.60 1.90
N GLY A 215 2.80 -4.13 0.64
CA GLY A 215 3.64 -4.61 -0.45
C GLY A 215 3.11 -5.86 -1.16
N GLY A 216 2.11 -6.55 -0.61
CA GLY A 216 1.39 -7.63 -1.27
C GLY A 216 0.36 -7.12 -2.29
N PRO A 217 -0.16 -8.01 -3.15
CA PRO A 217 -1.08 -7.63 -4.21
C PRO A 217 -2.52 -7.43 -3.71
N LEU A 218 -3.21 -6.47 -4.32
CA LEU A 218 -4.67 -6.40 -4.39
C LEU A 218 -5.09 -7.05 -5.71
N ILE A 219 -5.92 -8.08 -5.65
CA ILE A 219 -6.28 -8.97 -6.78
C ILE A 219 -7.76 -8.76 -7.13
N ASP A 220 -8.09 -8.75 -8.43
CA ASP A 220 -9.48 -8.74 -8.90
C ASP A 220 -10.11 -10.15 -8.90
N SER A 221 -11.41 -10.24 -9.18
CA SER A 221 -12.14 -11.51 -9.25
C SER A 221 -11.71 -12.43 -10.40
N ALA A 222 -10.85 -11.97 -11.32
CA ALA A 222 -10.25 -12.77 -12.38
C ALA A 222 -8.83 -13.23 -12.03
N GLY A 223 -8.36 -13.01 -10.79
CA GLY A 223 -7.03 -13.44 -10.32
C GLY A 223 -5.88 -12.56 -10.80
N ARG A 224 -6.15 -11.31 -11.22
CA ARG A 224 -5.12 -10.37 -11.70
C ARG A 224 -4.88 -9.27 -10.70
N MET A 225 -3.63 -8.90 -10.51
CA MET A 225 -3.25 -7.78 -9.66
C MET A 225 -3.76 -6.46 -10.25
N ILE A 226 -4.50 -5.71 -9.45
CA ILE A 226 -5.01 -4.37 -9.76
C ILE A 226 -4.35 -3.28 -8.91
N GLY A 227 -3.55 -3.66 -7.91
CA GLY A 227 -2.79 -2.72 -7.08
C GLY A 227 -1.84 -3.42 -6.13
N ILE A 228 -1.00 -2.62 -5.45
CA ILE A 228 -0.12 -3.03 -4.34
C ILE A 228 -0.69 -2.44 -3.05
N ASN A 229 -1.02 -3.28 -2.08
CA ASN A 229 -1.48 -2.84 -0.76
C ASN A 229 -0.41 -1.98 -0.10
N THR A 230 -0.79 -0.81 0.43
CA THR A 230 0.19 0.13 0.98
C THR A 230 -0.11 0.49 2.44
N ALA A 231 -1.09 1.28 2.69
CA ALA A 231 -1.33 1.89 3.99
C ALA A 231 -2.73 1.60 4.51
N ILE A 232 -2.90 1.81 5.80
CA ILE A 232 -4.21 1.90 6.47
C ILE A 232 -4.40 3.29 7.02
N PHE A 233 -5.64 3.79 6.98
CA PHE A 233 -6.02 4.95 7.78
C PHE A 233 -6.59 4.43 9.10
N SER A 234 -5.76 4.40 10.13
CA SER A 234 -6.16 3.84 11.43
C SER A 234 -5.43 4.55 12.58
N PRO A 235 -6.18 5.09 13.55
CA PRO A 235 -5.58 5.65 14.79
C PRO A 235 -4.92 4.58 15.67
N SER A 236 -5.28 3.30 15.51
CA SER A 236 -4.78 2.20 16.34
C SER A 236 -3.67 1.38 15.68
N GLY A 237 -3.34 1.64 14.39
CA GLY A 237 -2.41 0.84 13.61
C GLY A 237 -2.96 -0.51 13.11
N SER A 238 -4.25 -0.80 13.37
CA SER A 238 -4.94 -2.01 12.87
C SER A 238 -6.04 -1.61 11.88
N SER A 239 -6.42 -2.51 10.98
CA SER A 239 -7.46 -2.24 9.99
C SER A 239 -8.78 -1.79 10.65
N ALA A 240 -9.28 -0.63 10.23
CA ALA A 240 -10.60 -0.10 10.59
C ALA A 240 -11.60 -0.21 9.41
N GLY A 241 -11.35 -1.11 8.45
CA GLY A 241 -12.15 -1.21 7.22
C GLY A 241 -11.81 -0.14 6.17
N ILE A 242 -10.65 0.53 6.32
CA ILE A 242 -10.15 1.52 5.37
C ILE A 242 -8.70 1.16 5.06
N GLY A 243 -8.51 0.49 3.93
CA GLY A 243 -7.20 0.16 3.36
C GLY A 243 -6.98 0.86 2.02
N PHE A 244 -5.73 1.00 1.62
CA PHE A 244 -5.36 1.64 0.37
C PHE A 244 -4.39 0.76 -0.42
N ALA A 245 -4.44 0.90 -1.74
CA ALA A 245 -3.50 0.24 -2.65
C ALA A 245 -3.06 1.19 -3.77
N VAL A 246 -1.79 1.13 -4.14
CA VAL A 246 -1.23 1.81 -5.31
C VAL A 246 -1.74 1.12 -6.57
N PRO A 247 -2.41 1.83 -7.51
CA PRO A 247 -2.98 1.21 -8.70
C PRO A 247 -1.94 0.52 -9.59
N VAL A 248 -2.31 -0.62 -10.20
CA VAL A 248 -1.40 -1.42 -11.03
C VAL A 248 -0.87 -0.67 -12.24
N ASP A 249 -1.67 0.21 -12.86
CA ASP A 249 -1.19 1.02 -13.99
C ASP A 249 -0.08 2.00 -13.56
N THR A 250 -0.16 2.53 -12.33
CA THR A 250 0.93 3.32 -11.72
C THR A 250 2.16 2.44 -11.45
N VAL A 251 1.96 1.25 -10.86
CA VAL A 251 3.05 0.28 -10.62
C VAL A 251 3.74 -0.08 -11.92
N ASN A 252 2.97 -0.41 -12.98
CA ASN A 252 3.50 -0.82 -14.28
C ASN A 252 4.21 0.33 -15.04
N ARG A 253 3.88 1.58 -14.75
CA ARG A 253 4.59 2.76 -15.28
C ARG A 253 5.92 3.02 -14.56
N ILE A 254 5.97 2.79 -13.26
CA ILE A 254 7.10 3.15 -12.40
C ILE A 254 8.14 2.03 -12.32
N VAL A 255 7.73 0.80 -12.09
CA VAL A 255 8.63 -0.33 -11.86
C VAL A 255 9.68 -0.52 -12.97
N PRO A 256 9.35 -0.45 -14.28
CA PRO A 256 10.36 -0.54 -15.32
C PRO A 256 11.42 0.56 -15.24
N GLN A 257 11.05 1.75 -14.77
CA GLN A 257 12.00 2.86 -14.61
C GLN A 257 12.90 2.64 -13.39
N LEU A 258 12.35 2.10 -12.29
CA LEU A 258 13.14 1.70 -11.12
C LEU A 258 14.17 0.64 -11.50
N ILE A 259 13.78 -0.34 -12.32
CA ILE A 259 14.67 -1.40 -12.81
C ILE A 259 15.77 -0.81 -13.71
N ALA A 260 15.41 0.09 -14.62
CA ALA A 260 16.36 0.63 -15.61
C ALA A 260 17.28 1.72 -15.05
N TYR A 261 16.76 2.57 -14.16
CA TYR A 261 17.44 3.82 -13.75
C TYR A 261 17.64 3.93 -12.22
N GLY A 262 17.14 3.00 -11.44
CA GLY A 262 17.17 3.04 -9.97
C GLY A 262 16.23 4.06 -9.34
N ARG A 263 15.49 4.82 -10.14
CA ARG A 263 14.58 5.87 -9.68
C ARG A 263 13.48 6.14 -10.70
N TYR A 264 12.40 6.75 -10.22
CA TYR A 264 11.36 7.27 -11.10
C TYR A 264 11.81 8.59 -11.76
N MET A 265 11.59 8.68 -13.04
CA MET A 265 11.95 9.84 -13.89
C MET A 265 10.69 10.67 -14.12
N ARG A 266 10.39 11.57 -13.17
CA ARG A 266 9.18 12.39 -13.24
C ARG A 266 9.26 13.39 -14.39
N PRO A 267 8.31 13.38 -15.34
CA PRO A 267 8.24 14.41 -16.35
C PRO A 267 7.85 15.75 -15.72
N THR A 268 8.53 16.83 -16.13
CA THR A 268 8.33 18.16 -15.56
C THR A 268 8.35 19.25 -16.63
N LEU A 269 7.69 20.37 -16.29
CA LEU A 269 7.81 21.62 -17.02
C LEU A 269 9.00 22.47 -16.52
N GLY A 270 9.40 22.30 -15.26
CA GLY A 270 10.39 23.14 -14.59
C GLY A 270 9.88 24.53 -14.29
N ILE A 271 8.72 24.59 -13.63
CA ILE A 271 8.10 25.82 -13.12
C ILE A 271 7.94 25.73 -11.60
N ALA A 272 7.90 26.91 -10.94
CA ALA A 272 7.36 26.99 -9.58
C ALA A 272 5.96 27.63 -9.65
N ALA A 273 5.03 27.06 -8.89
CA ALA A 273 3.67 27.53 -8.76
C ALA A 273 3.18 27.28 -7.32
N ASP A 274 2.11 27.97 -6.94
CA ASP A 274 1.47 27.85 -5.64
C ASP A 274 -0.05 27.97 -5.82
N ASP A 275 -0.81 27.00 -5.28
CA ASP A 275 -2.26 26.90 -5.46
C ASP A 275 -3.00 28.06 -4.76
N ASP A 276 -2.60 28.41 -3.53
CA ASP A 276 -3.30 29.42 -2.75
C ASP A 276 -3.05 30.82 -3.32
N LEU A 277 -1.81 31.07 -3.77
CA LEU A 277 -1.48 32.31 -4.44
C LEU A 277 -2.19 32.40 -5.80
N SER A 278 -2.21 31.31 -6.59
CA SER A 278 -2.92 31.24 -7.86
C SER A 278 -4.40 31.54 -7.67
N LYS A 279 -5.09 30.88 -6.74
CA LYS A 279 -6.52 31.13 -6.44
C LYS A 279 -6.80 32.57 -6.03
N ARG A 280 -5.94 33.14 -5.17
CA ARG A 280 -6.10 34.52 -4.70
C ARG A 280 -5.96 35.53 -5.82
N VAL A 281 -4.87 35.44 -6.59
CA VAL A 281 -4.58 36.40 -7.66
C VAL A 281 -5.52 36.25 -8.83
N LEU A 282 -5.81 35.01 -9.26
CA LEU A 282 -6.65 34.74 -10.42
C LEU A 282 -8.14 34.96 -10.14
N GLY A 283 -8.57 34.82 -8.86
CA GLY A 283 -9.93 35.10 -8.44
C GLY A 283 -10.31 36.58 -8.63
N GLU A 284 -9.36 37.51 -8.48
CA GLU A 284 -9.58 38.94 -8.72
C GLU A 284 -9.84 39.29 -10.20
N VAL A 285 -9.30 38.47 -11.12
CA VAL A 285 -9.42 38.69 -12.57
C VAL A 285 -10.38 37.69 -13.24
N GLY A 286 -11.08 36.86 -12.45
CA GLY A 286 -12.07 35.90 -12.96
C GLY A 286 -11.48 34.73 -13.76
N LEU A 287 -10.21 34.41 -13.55
CA LEU A 287 -9.52 33.28 -14.18
C LEU A 287 -9.42 32.09 -13.21
N SER A 288 -9.37 30.88 -13.80
CA SER A 288 -9.08 29.63 -13.06
C SER A 288 -7.90 28.95 -13.74
N GLY A 289 -6.93 28.49 -12.96
CA GLY A 289 -5.72 27.86 -13.49
C GLY A 289 -4.54 28.00 -12.53
N ILE A 290 -3.32 27.72 -13.05
CA ILE A 290 -2.08 27.79 -12.30
C ILE A 290 -1.21 28.93 -12.80
N LEU A 291 -0.92 29.88 -11.90
CA LEU A 291 -0.05 31.00 -12.17
C LEU A 291 1.43 30.56 -12.16
N VAL A 292 2.16 30.84 -13.22
CA VAL A 292 3.58 30.55 -13.35
C VAL A 292 4.36 31.60 -12.54
N LEU A 293 4.80 31.25 -11.34
CA LEU A 293 5.56 32.16 -10.46
C LEU A 293 7.03 32.26 -10.87
N LYS A 294 7.63 31.14 -11.26
CA LYS A 294 9.02 31.08 -11.68
C LYS A 294 9.19 30.05 -12.79
N VAL A 295 10.10 30.32 -13.70
CA VAL A 295 10.55 29.36 -14.72
C VAL A 295 12.03 29.08 -14.46
N GLU A 296 12.38 27.79 -14.33
CA GLU A 296 13.75 27.34 -14.11
C GLU A 296 14.57 27.53 -15.38
N GLN A 297 15.80 28.04 -15.23
CA GLN A 297 16.69 28.25 -16.36
C GLN A 297 17.01 26.93 -17.07
N GLY A 298 16.89 26.90 -18.38
CA GLY A 298 17.17 25.71 -19.21
C GLY A 298 16.08 24.63 -19.15
N SER A 299 15.02 24.84 -18.35
CA SER A 299 13.88 23.93 -18.25
C SER A 299 13.07 23.81 -19.54
N PRO A 300 12.19 22.80 -19.69
CA PRO A 300 11.20 22.72 -20.75
C PRO A 300 10.35 23.99 -20.90
N ALA A 301 9.88 24.54 -19.79
CA ALA A 301 9.11 25.78 -19.76
C ALA A 301 9.91 26.99 -20.29
N ALA A 302 11.19 27.09 -19.90
CA ALA A 302 12.07 28.14 -20.40
C ALA A 302 12.30 28.02 -21.92
N LYS A 303 12.54 26.81 -22.40
CA LYS A 303 12.75 26.54 -23.87
C LYS A 303 11.47 26.81 -24.67
N ALA A 304 10.30 26.55 -24.09
CA ALA A 304 9.01 26.82 -24.71
C ALA A 304 8.59 28.29 -24.62
N GLY A 305 9.32 29.14 -23.86
CA GLY A 305 9.03 30.55 -23.73
C GLY A 305 7.87 30.87 -22.81
N LEU A 306 7.64 30.04 -21.76
CA LEU A 306 6.70 30.37 -20.70
C LEU A 306 7.22 31.59 -19.90
N GLN A 307 6.28 32.47 -19.53
CA GLN A 307 6.58 33.73 -18.87
C GLN A 307 6.22 33.65 -17.40
N PRO A 308 7.17 33.87 -16.47
CA PRO A 308 6.85 33.94 -15.06
C PRO A 308 6.25 35.31 -14.68
N VAL A 309 5.64 35.37 -13.50
CA VAL A 309 5.29 36.63 -12.84
C VAL A 309 6.53 37.53 -12.73
N ARG A 310 6.35 38.83 -12.93
CA ARG A 310 7.42 39.84 -12.83
C ARG A 310 6.92 41.02 -12.02
N VAL A 311 7.83 41.69 -11.36
CA VAL A 311 7.57 42.98 -10.71
C VAL A 311 8.11 44.09 -11.61
N ALA A 312 7.24 44.99 -12.02
CA ALA A 312 7.63 46.16 -12.84
C ALA A 312 8.48 47.16 -12.01
N ARG A 313 9.18 48.07 -12.69
CA ARG A 313 10.03 49.09 -12.00
C ARG A 313 9.27 49.99 -11.05
N ASN A 314 7.96 50.19 -11.27
CA ASN A 314 7.07 50.97 -10.41
C ASN A 314 6.49 50.15 -9.24
N GLY A 315 6.85 48.89 -9.07
CA GLY A 315 6.36 47.99 -8.03
C GLY A 315 5.09 47.19 -8.40
N ASP A 316 4.49 47.45 -9.56
CA ASP A 316 3.31 46.72 -10.00
C ASP A 316 3.64 45.26 -10.36
N LEU A 317 2.72 44.36 -10.06
CA LEU A 317 2.82 42.96 -10.42
C LEU A 317 2.35 42.76 -11.87
N ILE A 318 3.26 42.31 -12.75
CA ILE A 318 2.92 41.88 -14.10
C ILE A 318 2.65 40.37 -14.03
N LEU A 319 1.39 39.98 -14.32
CA LEU A 319 1.01 38.57 -14.37
C LEU A 319 1.83 37.85 -15.44
N GLY A 320 2.38 36.71 -15.06
CA GLY A 320 2.94 35.76 -16.01
C GLY A 320 1.87 34.95 -16.73
N ASP A 321 2.28 33.84 -17.34
CA ASP A 321 1.36 32.89 -17.93
C ASP A 321 0.51 32.23 -16.83
N VAL A 322 -0.77 31.99 -17.15
CA VAL A 322 -1.66 31.16 -16.35
C VAL A 322 -1.93 29.89 -17.13
N ILE A 323 -1.53 28.74 -16.63
CA ILE A 323 -1.80 27.45 -17.28
C ILE A 323 -3.26 27.09 -17.01
N LEU A 324 -4.05 27.01 -18.10
CA LEU A 324 -5.48 26.68 -18.07
C LEU A 324 -5.75 25.22 -18.37
N ALA A 325 -4.96 24.61 -19.28
CA ALA A 325 -5.13 23.22 -19.67
C ALA A 325 -3.79 22.62 -20.16
N LEU A 326 -3.70 21.28 -20.10
CA LEU A 326 -2.65 20.46 -20.72
C LEU A 326 -3.33 19.45 -21.65
N ASP A 327 -2.95 19.46 -22.94
CA ASP A 327 -3.55 18.64 -24.01
C ASP A 327 -5.08 18.67 -24.01
N GLY A 328 -5.67 19.85 -23.77
CA GLY A 328 -7.10 20.09 -23.69
C GLY A 328 -7.75 19.69 -22.35
N SER A 329 -7.03 19.03 -21.45
CA SER A 329 -7.52 18.68 -20.11
C SER A 329 -7.37 19.87 -19.16
N PRO A 330 -8.45 20.35 -18.49
CA PRO A 330 -8.39 21.52 -17.61
C PRO A 330 -7.42 21.32 -16.43
N VAL A 331 -6.68 22.38 -16.10
CA VAL A 331 -5.74 22.42 -14.96
C VAL A 331 -6.31 23.38 -13.91
N ALA A 332 -6.96 22.87 -12.87
CA ALA A 332 -7.54 23.65 -11.79
C ALA A 332 -6.65 23.79 -10.56
N SER A 333 -5.58 22.98 -10.43
CA SER A 333 -4.65 22.96 -9.30
C SER A 333 -3.28 22.45 -9.73
N LEU A 334 -2.27 22.71 -8.90
CA LEU A 334 -0.91 22.19 -9.11
C LEU A 334 -0.92 20.64 -9.13
N ASN A 335 -1.70 20.02 -8.24
CA ASN A 335 -1.89 18.58 -8.23
C ASN A 335 -2.51 18.07 -9.54
N ALA A 336 -3.53 18.75 -10.08
CA ALA A 336 -4.11 18.38 -11.36
C ALA A 336 -3.07 18.45 -12.49
N LEU A 337 -2.23 19.48 -12.51
CA LEU A 337 -1.13 19.60 -13.47
C LEU A 337 -0.12 18.46 -13.33
N ILE A 338 0.28 18.15 -12.10
CA ILE A 338 1.20 17.04 -11.81
C ILE A 338 0.64 15.71 -12.28
N THR A 339 -0.62 15.43 -11.94
CA THR A 339 -1.33 14.20 -12.34
C THR A 339 -1.39 14.06 -13.88
N LEU A 340 -1.69 15.14 -14.58
CA LEU A 340 -1.69 15.13 -16.04
C LEU A 340 -0.28 14.89 -16.62
N LEU A 341 0.73 15.55 -16.07
CA LEU A 341 2.12 15.34 -16.48
C LEU A 341 2.58 13.89 -16.26
N GLU A 342 2.18 13.25 -15.18
CA GLU A 342 2.52 11.85 -14.89
C GLU A 342 1.90 10.85 -15.89
N GLY A 343 0.89 11.26 -16.64
CA GLY A 343 0.37 10.49 -17.78
C GLY A 343 1.31 10.41 -18.98
N HIS A 344 2.39 11.19 -18.99
CA HIS A 344 3.36 11.29 -20.07
C HIS A 344 4.74 10.74 -19.67
N ALA A 345 5.61 10.57 -20.66
CA ALA A 345 7.02 10.23 -20.47
C ALA A 345 7.93 11.47 -20.61
N VAL A 346 9.12 11.40 -20.03
CA VAL A 346 10.17 12.39 -20.27
C VAL A 346 10.52 12.37 -21.77
N GLY A 347 10.48 13.54 -22.40
CA GLY A 347 10.71 13.71 -23.83
C GLY A 347 9.44 13.84 -24.67
N ASP A 348 8.27 13.50 -24.10
CA ASP A 348 6.98 13.68 -24.78
C ASP A 348 6.70 15.16 -25.06
N ARG A 349 5.97 15.41 -26.14
CA ARG A 349 5.48 16.74 -26.48
C ARG A 349 4.04 16.88 -26.04
N VAL A 350 3.78 17.90 -25.23
CA VAL A 350 2.46 18.29 -24.76
C VAL A 350 2.14 19.72 -25.19
N VAL A 351 0.87 20.08 -25.21
CA VAL A 351 0.42 21.43 -25.55
C VAL A 351 -0.23 22.05 -24.32
N LEU A 352 0.38 23.10 -23.79
CA LEU A 352 -0.23 23.92 -22.73
C LEU A 352 -1.13 24.97 -23.36
N THR A 353 -2.37 25.09 -22.87
CA THR A 353 -3.21 26.25 -23.07
C THR A 353 -2.92 27.23 -21.95
N VAL A 354 -2.35 28.39 -22.28
CA VAL A 354 -2.03 29.42 -21.30
C VAL A 354 -2.80 30.71 -21.59
N HIS A 355 -3.23 31.40 -20.53
CA HIS A 355 -3.69 32.78 -20.64
C HIS A 355 -2.47 33.70 -20.54
N ARG A 356 -2.25 34.52 -21.57
CA ARG A 356 -1.13 35.46 -21.71
C ARG A 356 -1.63 36.79 -22.27
N ASN A 357 -1.42 37.87 -21.56
CA ASN A 357 -1.77 39.25 -22.00
C ASN A 357 -3.23 39.36 -22.49
N GLY A 358 -4.17 38.76 -21.76
CA GLY A 358 -5.62 38.86 -22.09
C GLY A 358 -6.13 37.86 -23.14
N SER A 359 -5.29 36.95 -23.63
CA SER A 359 -5.64 35.98 -24.69
C SER A 359 -5.17 34.58 -24.35
N GLU A 360 -5.87 33.57 -24.84
CA GLU A 360 -5.40 32.19 -24.78
C GLU A 360 -4.39 31.89 -25.87
N VAL A 361 -3.27 31.25 -25.50
CA VAL A 361 -2.17 30.88 -26.38
C VAL A 361 -1.85 29.41 -26.19
N GLN A 362 -1.64 28.69 -27.29
CA GLN A 362 -1.15 27.30 -27.29
C GLN A 362 0.37 27.29 -27.27
N VAL A 363 0.96 26.67 -26.26
CA VAL A 363 2.41 26.58 -26.08
C VAL A 363 2.83 25.11 -26.12
N PRO A 364 3.46 24.63 -27.22
CA PRO A 364 4.02 23.29 -27.27
C PRO A 364 5.27 23.21 -26.39
N VAL A 365 5.30 22.19 -25.52
CA VAL A 365 6.39 21.95 -24.57
C VAL A 365 6.88 20.52 -24.70
N GLN A 366 8.19 20.32 -24.80
CA GLN A 366 8.79 19.01 -24.67
C GLN A 366 9.15 18.78 -23.21
N LEU A 367 8.54 17.76 -22.57
CA LEU A 367 8.75 17.46 -21.16
C LEU A 367 10.18 17.05 -20.86
N GLY A 368 10.72 17.51 -19.75
CA GLY A 368 12.06 17.20 -19.28
C GLY A 368 12.07 16.41 -17.98
N LEU A 369 13.26 16.13 -17.48
CA LEU A 369 13.47 15.56 -16.18
C LEU A 369 13.31 16.62 -15.09
N GLY A 370 12.61 16.27 -14.04
CA GLY A 370 12.59 17.05 -12.80
C GLY A 370 13.99 17.17 -12.17
N PRO A 371 14.26 18.23 -11.39
CA PRO A 371 15.48 18.33 -10.61
C PRO A 371 15.64 17.06 -9.76
N ARG A 372 16.90 16.64 -9.54
CA ARG A 372 17.19 15.58 -8.58
C ARG A 372 16.62 16.00 -7.22
N ALA A 373 15.75 15.18 -6.62
CA ALA A 373 15.51 15.30 -5.20
C ALA A 373 16.88 15.14 -4.52
N THR A 374 17.45 16.25 -4.06
CA THR A 374 18.66 16.21 -3.24
C THR A 374 18.23 15.59 -1.92
N GLY A 375 18.54 14.29 -1.75
CA GLY A 375 18.36 13.61 -0.48
C GLY A 375 19.11 14.39 0.61
N SER A 376 18.37 14.80 1.60
CA SER A 376 18.89 15.27 2.90
C SER A 376 19.23 14.08 3.77
#